data_afed7a2a6ae60f9ba720bfef96c98e5b
#
_entry.id   afed7a2a6ae60f9ba720bfef96c98e5b
#
_cell.length_a   1.000
_cell.length_b   1.000
_cell.length_c   1.000
_cell.angle_alpha   90.00
_cell.angle_beta   90.00
_cell.angle_gamma   90.00
#
_symmetry.space_group_name_H-M   'P 1'
#
loop_
_entity.id
_entity.type
_entity.pdbx_description
1 polymer ?
#
loop_
_entity_poly.entity_id
_entity_poly.type
_entity_poly.pdbx_seq_one_letter_code
_entity_poly.pdbx_strand_id
1 'polypeptide(L)'
;VKYGIYDQEQVTGELLSFAGRRGDTWLYENLYTLPVAFMLPNDVEGNWILDTANPAYVQNDLCNVLDTPSVLVPVETIPNGSRLTFTPDVTGDYYVYVTNRKIKEVSAVVGSQSLNFDNVDRGYLLELGTCTAGNEVSLESRDEGNVALQVEVWRFDPQNFKELYSRLNQNPLTVTKWT
;
A
#
# COMPACT_ATOMS: atom_id res chain seq x y z
N VAL A 1 0.73 11.03 9.91
CA VAL A 1 0.18 11.19 11.26
C VAL A 1 1.00 10.36 12.24
N LYS A 2 1.43 10.97 13.36
CA LYS A 2 2.29 10.28 14.35
C LYS A 2 1.52 9.25 15.19
N TYR A 3 0.28 9.54 15.54
CA TYR A 3 -0.55 8.66 16.36
C TYR A 3 -1.85 8.32 15.65
N GLY A 4 -2.25 7.05 15.72
CA GLY A 4 -3.54 6.53 15.29
C GLY A 4 -4.40 6.12 16.47
N ILE A 5 -5.71 6.38 16.40
CA ILE A 5 -6.70 5.97 17.39
C ILE A 5 -7.61 4.95 16.72
N TYR A 6 -7.78 3.79 17.35
CA TYR A 6 -8.52 2.65 16.80
C TYR A 6 -9.55 2.15 17.82
N ASP A 7 -10.65 1.59 17.34
CA ASP A 7 -11.71 0.94 18.12
C ASP A 7 -11.44 -0.54 18.41
N GLN A 8 -10.36 -1.08 17.85
CA GLN A 8 -9.92 -2.46 18.03
C GLN A 8 -8.40 -2.56 18.09
N GLU A 9 -7.92 -3.68 18.62
CA GLU A 9 -6.49 -3.98 18.68
C GLU A 9 -5.91 -4.13 17.28
N GLN A 10 -4.80 -3.43 17.03
CA GLN A 10 -4.04 -3.52 15.79
C GLN A 10 -2.83 -4.43 15.98
N VAL A 11 -2.42 -5.08 14.90
CA VAL A 11 -1.18 -5.85 14.89
C VAL A 11 -0.01 -4.88 14.99
N THR A 12 0.77 -5.00 16.04
CA THR A 12 2.02 -4.24 16.21
C THR A 12 3.14 -4.92 15.42
N GLY A 13 4.08 -4.12 14.95
CA GLY A 13 5.20 -4.61 14.14
C GLY A 13 6.22 -3.53 13.88
N GLU A 14 6.88 -3.63 12.75
CA GLU A 14 7.97 -2.72 12.40
C GLU A 14 7.52 -1.28 12.11
N LEU A 15 6.23 -1.06 11.81
CA LEU A 15 5.70 0.24 11.43
C LEU A 15 4.83 0.87 12.52
N LEU A 16 4.24 0.06 13.39
CA LEU A 16 3.26 0.48 14.36
C LEU A 16 3.59 -0.06 15.75
N SER A 17 3.61 0.80 16.75
CA SER A 17 3.88 0.48 18.15
C SER A 17 2.68 0.82 19.04
N PHE A 18 2.34 -0.07 19.98
CA PHE A 18 1.30 0.19 20.95
C PHE A 18 1.74 1.30 21.91
N ALA A 19 0.95 2.37 22.01
CA ALA A 19 1.24 3.52 22.85
C ALA A 19 0.34 3.60 24.09
N GLY A 20 -0.85 2.99 24.08
CA GLY A 20 -1.75 2.95 25.23
C GLY A 20 -3.18 2.56 24.90
N ARG A 21 -4.00 2.35 25.97
CA ARG A 21 -5.42 2.02 25.83
C ARG A 21 -6.24 2.76 26.90
N ARG A 22 -7.43 3.21 26.49
CA ARG A 22 -8.42 3.76 27.43
C ARG A 22 -9.82 3.27 27.05
N GLY A 23 -10.42 2.42 27.89
CA GLY A 23 -11.67 1.74 27.57
C GLY A 23 -11.52 0.88 26.31
N ASP A 24 -12.38 1.08 25.32
CA ASP A 24 -12.36 0.40 24.03
C ASP A 24 -11.58 1.16 22.95
N THR A 25 -10.82 2.16 23.38
CA THR A 25 -9.99 2.96 22.45
C THR A 25 -8.53 2.60 22.59
N TRP A 26 -7.90 2.28 21.49
CA TRP A 26 -6.50 1.89 21.38
C TRP A 26 -5.70 3.02 20.72
N LEU A 27 -4.53 3.33 21.27
CA LEU A 27 -3.60 4.32 20.75
C LEU A 27 -2.33 3.64 20.27
N TYR A 28 -1.96 3.93 19.04
CA TYR A 28 -0.71 3.45 18.44
C TYR A 28 0.12 4.59 17.91
N GLU A 29 1.44 4.43 17.99
CA GLU A 29 2.42 5.35 17.41
C GLU A 29 2.91 4.78 16.07
N ASN A 30 2.83 5.61 15.02
CA ASN A 30 3.49 5.33 13.77
C ASN A 30 4.99 5.66 13.91
N LEU A 31 5.82 4.65 13.76
CA LEU A 31 7.28 4.75 13.94
C LEU A 31 7.97 5.51 12.79
N TYR A 32 7.30 5.63 11.64
CA TYR A 32 7.80 6.28 10.44
C TYR A 32 6.98 7.53 10.09
N THR A 33 7.20 8.58 10.85
CA THR A 33 6.50 9.85 10.65
C THR A 33 7.48 10.88 10.07
N LEU A 34 7.19 11.37 8.89
CA LEU A 34 7.94 12.49 8.32
C LEU A 34 7.59 13.79 9.05
N PRO A 35 8.53 14.73 9.17
CA PRO A 35 8.25 16.08 9.68
C PRO A 35 7.24 16.81 8.77
N VAL A 36 6.65 17.89 9.28
CA VAL A 36 5.65 18.70 8.53
C VAL A 36 6.22 19.22 7.20
N ALA A 37 7.54 19.46 7.17
CA ALA A 37 8.25 19.83 5.97
C ALA A 37 9.66 19.24 5.99
N PHE A 38 10.17 18.91 4.83
CA PHE A 38 11.53 18.40 4.60
C PHE A 38 12.01 18.85 3.22
N MET A 39 13.31 18.85 3.02
CA MET A 39 13.92 19.24 1.75
C MET A 39 14.22 17.99 0.91
N LEU A 40 13.90 18.09 -0.36
CA LEU A 40 14.26 17.11 -1.38
C LEU A 40 15.33 17.70 -2.33
N PRO A 41 16.08 16.86 -3.04
CA PRO A 41 16.94 17.33 -4.13
C PRO A 41 16.14 18.11 -5.17
N ASN A 42 16.75 19.13 -5.78
CA ASN A 42 16.07 20.04 -6.73
C ASN A 42 15.55 19.34 -7.99
N ASP A 43 16.11 18.22 -8.35
CA ASP A 43 15.73 17.42 -9.53
C ASP A 43 14.49 16.55 -9.33
N VAL A 44 14.01 16.40 -8.10
CA VAL A 44 12.81 15.61 -7.81
C VAL A 44 11.59 16.18 -8.51
N GLU A 45 11.40 17.51 -8.47
CA GLU A 45 10.24 18.16 -9.08
C GLU A 45 10.13 17.90 -10.59
N GLY A 46 11.26 17.84 -11.31
CA GLY A 46 11.29 17.61 -12.75
C GLY A 46 11.31 16.14 -13.18
N ASN A 47 11.66 15.23 -12.28
CA ASN A 47 11.89 13.81 -12.60
C ASN A 47 10.85 12.87 -12.00
N TRP A 48 10.10 13.30 -10.99
CA TRP A 48 9.04 12.47 -10.40
C TRP A 48 7.78 12.48 -11.26
N ILE A 49 7.41 11.32 -11.81
CA ILE A 49 6.25 11.16 -12.71
C ILE A 49 4.99 10.98 -11.87
N LEU A 50 4.07 11.96 -11.93
CA LEU A 50 2.82 11.99 -11.16
C LEU A 50 1.57 11.66 -12.01
N ASP A 51 1.69 11.62 -13.33
CA ASP A 51 0.57 11.51 -14.26
C ASP A 51 0.22 10.07 -14.68
N THR A 52 0.84 9.08 -14.05
CA THR A 52 0.46 7.68 -14.25
C THR A 52 -0.83 7.31 -13.52
N ALA A 53 -1.64 6.47 -14.17
CA ALA A 53 -2.94 6.05 -13.63
C ALA A 53 -2.84 5.13 -12.40
N ASN A 54 -1.74 4.39 -12.24
CA ASN A 54 -1.54 3.47 -11.13
C ASN A 54 -0.69 4.11 -10.02
N PRO A 55 -1.25 4.31 -8.80
CA PRO A 55 -0.54 4.91 -7.69
C PRO A 55 0.74 4.15 -7.25
N ALA A 56 0.83 2.83 -7.52
CA ALA A 56 2.03 2.06 -7.21
C ALA A 56 3.24 2.53 -8.04
N TYR A 57 3.03 2.84 -9.32
CA TYR A 57 4.10 3.39 -10.16
C TYR A 57 4.53 4.77 -9.70
N VAL A 58 3.59 5.63 -9.27
CA VAL A 58 3.92 6.95 -8.72
C VAL A 58 4.84 6.84 -7.50
N GLN A 59 4.54 5.92 -6.60
CA GLN A 59 5.35 5.70 -5.40
C GLN A 59 6.72 5.12 -5.73
N ASN A 60 6.78 4.13 -6.61
CA ASN A 60 8.04 3.52 -7.02
C ASN A 60 8.91 4.48 -7.84
N ASP A 61 8.31 5.37 -8.63
CA ASP A 61 9.05 6.39 -9.35
C ASP A 61 9.73 7.39 -8.41
N LEU A 62 9.07 7.76 -7.30
CA LEU A 62 9.73 8.54 -6.24
C LEU A 62 10.95 7.79 -5.67
N CYS A 63 10.84 6.48 -5.46
CA CYS A 63 11.99 5.67 -5.02
C CYS A 63 13.14 5.76 -6.02
N ASN A 64 12.84 5.62 -7.32
CA ASN A 64 13.85 5.72 -8.39
C ASN A 64 14.54 7.09 -8.40
N VAL A 65 13.76 8.19 -8.32
CA VAL A 65 14.30 9.56 -8.29
C VAL A 65 15.19 9.81 -7.07
N LEU A 66 14.88 9.16 -5.96
CA LEU A 66 15.67 9.25 -4.71
C LEU A 66 16.79 8.21 -4.59
N ASP A 67 17.01 7.41 -5.64
CA ASP A 67 18.00 6.33 -5.67
C ASP A 67 17.83 5.32 -4.51
N THR A 68 16.56 4.89 -4.32
CA THR A 68 16.19 3.87 -3.33
C THR A 68 15.44 2.73 -4.00
N PRO A 69 15.45 1.52 -3.41
CA PRO A 69 14.67 0.40 -3.93
C PRO A 69 13.16 0.68 -3.91
N SER A 70 12.43 0.10 -4.88
CA SER A 70 10.97 0.20 -4.97
C SER A 70 10.29 -0.35 -3.73
N VAL A 71 9.38 0.42 -3.12
CA VAL A 71 8.61 0.01 -1.92
C VAL A 71 7.48 -0.95 -2.25
N LEU A 72 6.96 -0.91 -3.47
CA LEU A 72 5.93 -1.82 -3.96
C LEU A 72 6.55 -2.76 -4.99
N VAL A 73 6.67 -4.03 -4.64
CA VAL A 73 7.29 -5.08 -5.46
C VAL A 73 6.20 -5.79 -6.26
N PRO A 74 6.31 -5.87 -7.60
CA PRO A 74 5.29 -6.54 -8.41
C PRO A 74 5.27 -8.05 -8.13
N VAL A 75 4.06 -8.63 -8.18
CA VAL A 75 3.80 -10.04 -7.93
C VAL A 75 3.21 -10.68 -9.18
N GLU A 76 3.73 -11.85 -9.57
CA GLU A 76 3.16 -12.62 -10.67
C GLU A 76 1.79 -13.16 -10.32
N THR A 77 0.88 -13.12 -11.30
CA THR A 77 -0.51 -13.53 -11.14
C THR A 77 -0.92 -14.51 -12.22
N ILE A 78 -1.90 -15.35 -11.91
CA ILE A 78 -2.47 -16.35 -12.83
C ILE A 78 -3.90 -15.90 -13.19
N PRO A 79 -4.11 -15.22 -14.33
CA PRO A 79 -5.42 -14.78 -14.76
C PRO A 79 -6.26 -15.95 -15.27
N ASN A 80 -7.56 -15.96 -14.94
CA ASN A 80 -8.53 -16.95 -15.39
C ASN A 80 -9.91 -16.30 -15.61
N GLY A 81 -10.11 -15.62 -16.71
CA GLY A 81 -11.36 -14.94 -17.05
C GLY A 81 -11.70 -13.83 -16.04
N SER A 82 -12.85 -13.95 -15.36
CA SER A 82 -13.29 -13.02 -14.31
C SER A 82 -12.60 -13.23 -12.96
N ARG A 83 -11.75 -14.24 -12.86
CA ARG A 83 -11.00 -14.62 -11.65
C ARG A 83 -9.50 -14.55 -11.89
N LEU A 84 -8.76 -14.33 -10.81
CA LEU A 84 -7.31 -14.33 -10.80
C LEU A 84 -6.83 -14.91 -9.48
N THR A 85 -5.72 -15.66 -9.50
CA THR A 85 -5.05 -16.14 -8.29
C THR A 85 -3.58 -15.78 -8.29
N PHE A 86 -3.01 -15.72 -7.10
CA PHE A 86 -1.58 -15.65 -6.88
C PHE A 86 -1.21 -16.33 -5.55
N THR A 87 0.03 -16.74 -5.43
CA THR A 87 0.55 -17.31 -4.20
C THR A 87 1.68 -16.42 -3.68
N PRO A 88 1.53 -15.77 -2.53
CA PRO A 88 2.58 -15.01 -1.90
C PRO A 88 3.85 -15.84 -1.70
N ASP A 89 4.99 -15.33 -2.06
CA ASP A 89 6.32 -15.90 -1.77
C ASP A 89 6.84 -15.49 -0.39
N VAL A 90 6.38 -14.33 0.09
CA VAL A 90 6.73 -13.75 1.38
C VAL A 90 5.45 -13.35 2.12
N THR A 91 5.39 -13.62 3.42
CA THR A 91 4.32 -13.10 4.28
C THR A 91 4.48 -11.58 4.43
N GLY A 92 3.43 -10.82 4.15
CA GLY A 92 3.44 -9.36 4.19
C GLY A 92 2.16 -8.74 3.68
N ASP A 93 2.15 -7.43 3.55
CA ASP A 93 0.98 -6.67 3.10
C ASP A 93 0.96 -6.55 1.57
N TYR A 94 -0.19 -6.88 0.99
CA TYR A 94 -0.40 -6.91 -0.46
C TYR A 94 -1.48 -5.94 -0.87
N TYR A 95 -1.27 -5.37 -2.06
CA TYR A 95 -2.14 -4.38 -2.68
C TYR A 95 -2.48 -4.79 -4.10
N VAL A 96 -3.66 -4.40 -4.56
CA VAL A 96 -4.15 -4.70 -5.90
C VAL A 96 -4.60 -3.42 -6.59
N TYR A 97 -4.25 -3.28 -7.85
CA TYR A 97 -4.74 -2.24 -8.73
C TYR A 97 -5.52 -2.85 -9.89
N VAL A 98 -6.80 -2.50 -10.03
CA VAL A 98 -7.63 -2.97 -11.13
C VAL A 98 -7.38 -2.09 -12.36
N THR A 99 -6.82 -2.67 -13.42
CA THR A 99 -6.51 -1.95 -14.66
C THR A 99 -7.69 -1.83 -15.60
N ASN A 100 -8.62 -2.81 -15.57
CA ASN A 100 -9.82 -2.79 -16.39
C ASN A 100 -10.92 -1.91 -15.77
N ARG A 101 -11.07 -0.70 -16.28
CA ARG A 101 -12.05 0.31 -15.81
C ARG A 101 -13.53 -0.03 -16.05
N LYS A 102 -13.82 -1.16 -16.67
CA LYS A 102 -15.19 -1.67 -16.80
C LYS A 102 -15.64 -2.43 -15.56
N ILE A 103 -14.71 -2.82 -14.70
CA ILE A 103 -14.98 -3.54 -13.45
C ILE A 103 -15.18 -2.51 -12.35
N LYS A 104 -16.27 -2.64 -11.60
CA LYS A 104 -16.63 -1.76 -10.49
C LYS A 104 -16.54 -2.44 -9.14
N GLU A 105 -16.71 -3.77 -9.13
CA GLU A 105 -16.76 -4.55 -7.90
C GLU A 105 -15.83 -5.77 -7.98
N VAL A 106 -15.01 -5.94 -6.96
CA VAL A 106 -14.11 -7.08 -6.83
C VAL A 106 -14.24 -7.67 -5.43
N SER A 107 -14.27 -8.99 -5.34
CA SER A 107 -14.08 -9.73 -4.09
C SER A 107 -12.70 -10.35 -4.06
N ALA A 108 -12.13 -10.47 -2.86
CA ALA A 108 -10.88 -11.21 -2.62
C ALA A 108 -11.05 -12.18 -1.47
N VAL A 109 -10.37 -13.32 -1.55
CA VAL A 109 -10.26 -14.30 -0.46
C VAL A 109 -8.81 -14.39 -0.05
N VAL A 110 -8.54 -14.04 1.20
CA VAL A 110 -7.20 -14.07 1.82
C VAL A 110 -7.27 -14.96 3.06
N GLY A 111 -6.76 -16.18 2.95
CA GLY A 111 -6.92 -17.18 4.01
C GLY A 111 -8.39 -17.47 4.28
N SER A 112 -8.87 -17.16 5.49
CA SER A 112 -10.28 -17.32 5.88
C SER A 112 -11.11 -16.04 5.72
N GLN A 113 -10.50 -14.93 5.30
CA GLN A 113 -11.18 -13.64 5.16
C GLN A 113 -11.71 -13.44 3.74
N SER A 114 -12.93 -12.90 3.63
CA SER A 114 -13.48 -12.43 2.37
C SER A 114 -13.60 -10.92 2.41
N LEU A 115 -12.93 -10.27 1.46
CA LEU A 115 -12.91 -8.81 1.30
C LEU A 115 -13.76 -8.43 0.10
N ASN A 116 -14.47 -7.30 0.19
CA ASN A 116 -15.27 -6.76 -0.89
C ASN A 116 -14.86 -5.31 -1.16
N PHE A 117 -14.66 -4.98 -2.42
CA PHE A 117 -14.25 -3.66 -2.88
C PHE A 117 -15.22 -3.16 -3.92
N ASP A 118 -15.72 -1.95 -3.71
CA ASP A 118 -16.65 -1.27 -4.59
C ASP A 118 -15.98 -0.05 -5.24
N ASN A 119 -16.49 0.37 -6.42
CA ASN A 119 -15.96 1.51 -7.17
C ASN A 119 -14.49 1.38 -7.57
N VAL A 120 -14.02 0.16 -7.85
CA VAL A 120 -12.60 -0.10 -8.19
C VAL A 120 -12.19 0.53 -9.53
N ASP A 121 -13.18 0.89 -10.38
CA ASP A 121 -13.00 1.66 -11.61
C ASP A 121 -12.41 3.07 -11.40
N ARG A 122 -12.47 3.59 -10.17
CA ARG A 122 -11.89 4.89 -9.82
C ARG A 122 -10.36 4.88 -9.69
N GLY A 123 -9.72 3.71 -9.63
CA GLY A 123 -8.28 3.59 -9.72
C GLY A 123 -7.51 3.89 -8.45
N TYR A 124 -7.93 3.34 -7.35
CA TYR A 124 -7.17 3.31 -6.11
C TYR A 124 -6.56 1.93 -5.87
N LEU A 125 -5.56 1.87 -5.02
CA LEU A 125 -4.99 0.60 -4.55
C LEU A 125 -5.94 -0.04 -3.54
N LEU A 126 -6.28 -1.30 -3.78
CA LEU A 126 -7.06 -2.13 -2.87
C LEU A 126 -6.11 -2.78 -1.88
N GLU A 127 -6.34 -2.63 -0.61
CA GLU A 127 -5.56 -3.26 0.44
C GLU A 127 -6.10 -4.66 0.75
N LEU A 128 -5.30 -5.69 0.51
CA LEU A 128 -5.64 -7.08 0.88
C LEU A 128 -5.26 -7.40 2.34
N GLY A 129 -4.48 -6.54 2.97
CA GLY A 129 -3.85 -6.80 4.26
C GLY A 129 -2.74 -7.84 4.16
N THR A 130 -2.45 -8.49 5.30
CA THR A 130 -1.35 -9.45 5.40
C THR A 130 -1.72 -10.79 4.75
N CYS A 131 -1.04 -11.12 3.65
CA CYS A 131 -1.11 -12.43 3.00
C CYS A 131 0.03 -13.33 3.50
N THR A 132 -0.28 -14.60 3.77
CA THR A 132 0.71 -15.56 4.29
C THR A 132 1.40 -16.27 3.12
N ALA A 133 2.73 -16.38 3.18
CA ALA A 133 3.53 -17.11 2.21
C ALA A 133 3.03 -18.53 1.99
N GLY A 134 2.94 -18.97 0.74
CA GLY A 134 2.47 -20.30 0.33
C GLY A 134 0.96 -20.49 0.32
N ASN A 135 0.17 -19.54 0.81
CA ASN A 135 -1.30 -19.62 0.79
C ASN A 135 -1.83 -18.90 -0.46
N GLU A 136 -2.66 -19.60 -1.23
CA GLU A 136 -3.30 -19.00 -2.40
C GLU A 136 -4.24 -17.87 -1.99
N VAL A 137 -4.14 -16.75 -2.71
CA VAL A 137 -5.07 -15.62 -2.67
C VAL A 137 -5.84 -15.59 -3.97
N SER A 138 -7.15 -15.40 -3.91
CA SER A 138 -7.98 -15.30 -5.11
C SER A 138 -8.75 -13.98 -5.15
N LEU A 139 -8.86 -13.44 -6.36
CA LEU A 139 -9.69 -12.28 -6.65
C LEU A 139 -10.71 -12.64 -7.73
N GLU A 140 -11.92 -12.07 -7.64
CA GLU A 140 -13.00 -12.29 -8.60
C GLU A 140 -13.79 -11.00 -8.83
N SER A 141 -14.12 -10.72 -10.10
CA SER A 141 -15.06 -9.66 -10.44
C SER A 141 -16.48 -10.08 -10.03
N ARG A 142 -17.19 -9.17 -9.36
CA ARG A 142 -18.61 -9.36 -9.01
C ARG A 142 -19.57 -8.70 -9.99
N ASP A 143 -19.04 -8.03 -11.02
CA ASP A 143 -19.88 -7.40 -12.04
C ASP A 143 -20.55 -8.45 -12.93
N GLU A 144 -21.77 -8.15 -13.40
CA GLU A 144 -22.48 -8.99 -14.36
C GLU A 144 -21.77 -9.02 -15.72
N GLY A 145 -21.82 -10.19 -16.38
CA GLY A 145 -21.20 -10.41 -17.67
C GLY A 145 -19.71 -10.69 -17.59
N ASN A 146 -19.26 -11.78 -18.02
CA ASN A 146 -17.93 -12.40 -17.96
C ASN A 146 -16.78 -11.45 -18.40
N VAL A 147 -16.61 -10.32 -17.68
CA VAL A 147 -15.57 -9.32 -17.94
C VAL A 147 -14.27 -9.83 -17.35
N ALA A 148 -13.23 -9.91 -18.17
CA ALA A 148 -11.92 -10.38 -17.72
C ALA A 148 -11.34 -9.46 -16.63
N LEU A 149 -11.01 -10.04 -15.49
CA LEU A 149 -10.34 -9.34 -14.40
C LEU A 149 -8.88 -9.13 -14.78
N GLN A 150 -8.50 -7.87 -14.92
CA GLN A 150 -7.13 -7.45 -15.18
C GLN A 150 -6.66 -6.61 -14.01
N VAL A 151 -5.63 -7.10 -13.33
CA VAL A 151 -5.07 -6.45 -12.15
C VAL A 151 -3.55 -6.51 -12.17
N GLU A 152 -2.96 -5.59 -11.43
CA GLU A 152 -1.57 -5.63 -11.01
C GLU A 152 -1.53 -5.83 -9.51
N VAL A 153 -0.76 -6.80 -9.04
CA VAL A 153 -0.60 -7.13 -7.62
C VAL A 153 0.77 -6.66 -7.15
N TRP A 154 0.81 -6.08 -5.98
CA TRP A 154 2.00 -5.49 -5.39
C TRP A 154 2.17 -5.95 -3.94
N ARG A 155 3.40 -6.31 -3.57
CA ARG A 155 3.78 -6.56 -2.18
C ARG A 155 4.49 -5.32 -1.62
N PHE A 156 4.08 -4.85 -0.46
CA PHE A 156 4.82 -3.84 0.28
C PHE A 156 6.10 -4.43 0.87
N ASP A 157 7.22 -3.76 0.66
CA ASP A 157 8.50 -4.15 1.23
C ASP A 157 8.91 -3.19 2.36
N PRO A 158 8.84 -3.61 3.63
CA PRO A 158 9.13 -2.74 4.76
C PRO A 158 10.60 -2.33 4.85
N GLN A 159 11.54 -3.10 4.30
CA GLN A 159 12.96 -2.72 4.32
C GLN A 159 13.22 -1.61 3.29
N ASN A 160 12.69 -1.75 2.08
CA ASN A 160 12.78 -0.72 1.06
C ASN A 160 12.09 0.57 1.52
N PHE A 161 10.96 0.44 2.24
CA PHE A 161 10.29 1.60 2.84
C PHE A 161 11.15 2.31 3.89
N LYS A 162 11.89 1.58 4.72
CA LYS A 162 12.82 2.18 5.69
C LYS A 162 13.95 2.95 5.01
N GLU A 163 14.45 2.45 3.88
CA GLU A 163 15.47 3.15 3.09
C GLU A 163 14.91 4.44 2.50
N LEU A 164 13.73 4.38 1.87
CA LEU A 164 13.03 5.56 1.37
C LEU A 164 12.77 6.58 2.49
N TYR A 165 12.25 6.12 3.63
CA TYR A 165 12.00 6.98 4.79
C TYR A 165 13.28 7.66 5.28
N SER A 166 14.38 6.91 5.39
CA SER A 166 15.67 7.46 5.80
C SER A 166 16.15 8.53 4.83
N ARG A 167 15.94 8.31 3.52
CA ARG A 167 16.30 9.28 2.48
C ARG A 167 15.46 10.57 2.58
N LEU A 168 14.15 10.44 2.76
CA LEU A 168 13.23 11.57 2.92
C LEU A 168 13.47 12.35 4.21
N ASN A 169 13.96 11.69 5.26
CA ASN A 169 14.18 12.29 6.58
C ASN A 169 15.61 12.81 6.80
N GLN A 170 16.46 12.81 5.77
CA GLN A 170 17.84 13.31 5.88
C GLN A 170 17.92 14.80 6.17
N ASN A 171 16.99 15.59 5.63
CA ASN A 171 16.98 17.05 5.76
C ASN A 171 15.64 17.57 6.29
N PRO A 172 15.29 17.25 7.56
CA PRO A 172 14.05 17.70 8.15
C PRO A 172 14.08 19.20 8.40
N LEU A 173 12.97 19.89 8.12
CA LEU A 173 12.80 21.28 8.52
C LEU A 173 12.22 21.33 9.95
N THR A 174 12.89 22.07 10.82
CA THR A 174 12.46 22.27 12.19
C THR A 174 11.78 23.62 12.34
N VAL A 175 10.55 23.63 12.86
CA VAL A 175 9.86 24.88 13.21
C VAL A 175 10.46 25.40 14.51
N THR A 176 11.16 26.54 14.43
CA THR A 176 11.83 27.16 15.58
C THR A 176 10.96 28.19 16.28
N LYS A 177 9.95 28.73 15.62
CA LYS A 177 9.03 29.73 16.18
C LYS A 177 7.70 29.76 15.42
N TRP A 178 6.60 29.82 16.16
CA TRP A 178 5.27 30.18 15.67
C TRP A 178 4.98 31.64 16.05
N THR A 179 4.62 32.45 15.08
CA THR A 179 4.19 33.85 15.30
C THR A 179 2.76 34.01 14.86
#